data_fcc7ba00c57652fd9649990c7f8c3a16
#
_entry.id   fcc7ba00c57652fd9649990c7f8c3a16
#
_cell.length_a   1.000
_cell.length_b   1.000
_cell.length_c   1.000
_cell.angle_alpha   90.00
_cell.angle_beta   90.00
_cell.angle_gamma   90.00
#
_symmetry.space_group_name_H-M   'P 1'
#
loop_
_entity.id
_entity.type
_entity.pdbx_description
1 polymer ?
#
loop_
_entity_poly.entity_id
_entity_poly.type
_entity_poly.pdbx_seq_one_letter_code
_entity_poly.pdbx_strand_id
1 'polypeptide(L)'
;EVTGLTRKQLLPWRRRMQAVFQDPYGSLSPRRTVAQTVREPLDVHGVGTATERRTRVAELLDVVGLSAQAADRYPHEFSGGQRQRVGIARALALNPQFIVADEPVSALDVSVQSQVLNLIARLQRELGIAFLFISHDLAVIQHVSDHIGVMYLGKLVEVAPSGELFRKPRHPYTTALLSAVPQVRAQGSNRGHGRLVLSGDVPSPRNPPAGCPFHPRCPQVMDVCRTVAPVLKAPVGEPTRTVACHLEGTGP
;
A
#
# COMPACT_ATOMS: atom_id res chain seq x y z
N GLU A 1 6.82 7.24 -17.81
CA GLU A 1 7.98 6.52 -17.26
C GLU A 1 8.93 7.54 -16.62
N VAL A 2 9.40 7.27 -15.38
CA VAL A 2 10.32 8.17 -14.64
C VAL A 2 11.72 7.56 -14.47
N THR A 3 11.90 6.32 -14.93
CA THR A 3 13.18 5.62 -14.95
C THR A 3 14.13 6.30 -15.94
N GLY A 4 15.35 6.59 -15.52
CA GLY A 4 16.33 7.28 -16.36
C GLY A 4 16.28 8.81 -16.33
N LEU A 5 15.35 9.42 -15.57
CA LEU A 5 15.34 10.87 -15.38
C LEU A 5 16.46 11.30 -14.45
N THR A 6 17.10 12.43 -14.79
CA THR A 6 18.08 13.07 -13.90
C THR A 6 17.40 13.65 -12.67
N ARG A 7 18.20 13.96 -11.60
CA ARG A 7 17.69 14.56 -10.36
C ARG A 7 16.90 15.86 -10.62
N LYS A 8 17.32 16.70 -11.57
CA LYS A 8 16.61 17.94 -11.93
C LYS A 8 15.27 17.64 -12.61
N GLN A 9 15.23 16.67 -13.52
CA GLN A 9 14.01 16.25 -14.22
C GLN A 9 13.02 15.54 -13.29
N LEU A 10 13.48 14.88 -12.22
CA LEU A 10 12.63 14.26 -11.21
C LEU A 10 11.96 15.27 -10.27
N LEU A 11 12.49 16.48 -10.13
CA LEU A 11 12.02 17.45 -9.14
C LEU A 11 10.52 17.80 -9.31
N PRO A 12 10.00 18.10 -10.53
CA PRO A 12 8.57 18.32 -10.72
C PRO A 12 7.69 17.10 -10.38
N TRP A 13 8.19 15.90 -10.67
CA TRP A 13 7.49 14.66 -10.34
C TRP A 13 7.45 14.43 -8.83
N ARG A 14 8.53 14.66 -8.12
CA ARG A 14 8.58 14.58 -6.65
C ARG A 14 7.62 15.54 -5.96
N ARG A 15 7.32 16.69 -6.58
CA ARG A 15 6.28 17.60 -6.08
C ARG A 15 4.89 16.97 -6.19
N ARG A 16 4.61 16.22 -7.25
CA ARG A 16 3.32 15.61 -7.54
C ARG A 16 3.14 14.24 -6.88
N MET A 17 4.23 13.59 -6.53
CA MET A 17 4.28 12.25 -5.93
C MET A 17 4.98 12.33 -4.58
N GLN A 18 4.30 11.90 -3.53
CA GLN A 18 4.83 11.91 -2.17
C GLN A 18 4.79 10.50 -1.57
N ALA A 19 5.45 10.31 -0.43
CA ALA A 19 5.48 9.02 0.25
C ALA A 19 5.15 9.18 1.73
N VAL A 20 4.41 8.20 2.25
CA VAL A 20 4.20 7.94 3.68
C VAL A 20 4.90 6.64 4.00
N PHE A 21 5.84 6.65 4.94
CA PHE A 21 6.73 5.54 5.22
C PHE A 21 6.19 4.64 6.34
N GLN A 22 6.66 3.40 6.35
CA GLN A 22 6.31 2.33 7.28
C GLN A 22 6.62 2.69 8.74
N ASP A 23 7.80 3.25 9.00
CA ASP A 23 8.24 3.61 10.34
C ASP A 23 8.05 5.10 10.61
N PRO A 24 7.03 5.48 11.41
CA PRO A 24 6.81 6.88 11.78
C PRO A 24 7.91 7.44 12.70
N TYR A 25 8.71 6.58 13.37
CA TYR A 25 9.85 7.02 14.18
C TYR A 25 11.05 7.37 13.31
N GLY A 26 11.47 6.45 12.43
CA GLY A 26 12.63 6.64 11.57
C GLY A 26 12.41 7.68 10.47
N SER A 27 11.15 7.93 10.08
CA SER A 27 10.79 8.89 9.02
C SER A 27 10.78 10.35 9.47
N LEU A 28 10.75 10.63 10.78
CA LEU A 28 10.71 11.97 11.35
C LEU A 28 12.02 12.28 12.10
N SER A 29 12.66 13.40 11.78
CA SER A 29 13.85 13.82 12.50
C SER A 29 13.51 14.18 13.96
N PRO A 30 14.14 13.56 14.97
CA PRO A 30 13.87 13.87 16.37
C PRO A 30 14.34 15.28 16.80
N ARG A 31 15.15 15.92 15.97
CA ARG A 31 15.72 17.27 16.22
C ARG A 31 14.89 18.40 15.62
N ARG A 32 13.84 18.09 14.88
CA ARG A 32 12.95 19.06 14.24
C ARG A 32 11.60 19.08 14.90
N THR A 33 11.00 20.26 15.04
CA THR A 33 9.62 20.37 15.46
C THR A 33 8.68 19.83 14.37
N VAL A 34 7.43 19.57 14.74
CA VAL A 34 6.39 19.16 13.81
C VAL A 34 6.20 20.20 12.70
N ALA A 35 6.18 21.49 13.04
CA ALA A 35 6.08 22.55 12.04
C ALA A 35 7.24 22.53 11.05
N GLN A 36 8.48 22.35 11.52
CA GLN A 36 9.65 22.26 10.65
C GLN A 36 9.58 21.03 9.74
N THR A 37 9.09 19.90 10.26
CA THR A 37 8.94 18.65 9.51
C THR A 37 7.89 18.76 8.42
N VAL A 38 6.70 19.29 8.72
CA VAL A 38 5.61 19.45 7.75
C VAL A 38 5.96 20.51 6.71
N ARG A 39 6.70 21.55 7.09
CA ARG A 39 7.14 22.65 6.20
C ARG A 39 8.26 22.23 5.25
N GLU A 40 9.08 21.24 5.60
CA GLU A 40 10.29 20.86 4.85
C GLU A 40 10.07 20.70 3.34
N PRO A 41 9.02 20.02 2.84
CA PRO A 41 8.77 19.94 1.40
C PRO A 41 8.56 21.31 0.74
N LEU A 42 7.88 22.23 1.41
CA LEU A 42 7.67 23.59 0.91
C LEU A 42 8.98 24.37 0.81
N ASP A 43 9.87 24.19 1.80
CA ASP A 43 11.20 24.82 1.82
C ASP A 43 12.08 24.26 0.68
N VAL A 44 12.12 22.94 0.52
CA VAL A 44 12.94 22.25 -0.52
C VAL A 44 12.51 22.63 -1.93
N HIS A 45 11.20 22.79 -2.16
CA HIS A 45 10.65 23.13 -3.47
C HIS A 45 10.45 24.63 -3.69
N GLY A 46 10.81 25.48 -2.72
CA GLY A 46 10.69 26.92 -2.83
C GLY A 46 9.25 27.43 -2.99
N VAL A 47 8.26 26.73 -2.41
CA VAL A 47 6.83 27.05 -2.55
C VAL A 47 6.41 28.03 -1.46
N GLY A 48 5.86 29.17 -1.85
CA GLY A 48 5.30 30.20 -0.96
C GLY A 48 6.34 31.00 -0.15
N THR A 49 5.86 32.03 0.48
CA THR A 49 6.60 32.88 1.44
C THR A 49 6.67 32.24 2.82
N ALA A 50 7.44 32.77 3.74
CA ALA A 50 7.54 32.28 5.11
C ALA A 50 6.18 32.28 5.83
N THR A 51 5.36 33.32 5.59
CA THR A 51 4.01 33.45 6.17
C THR A 51 3.04 32.39 5.59
N GLU A 52 3.02 32.28 4.26
CA GLU A 52 2.16 31.29 3.58
C GLU A 52 2.50 29.85 4.01
N ARG A 53 3.79 29.53 4.16
CA ARG A 53 4.22 28.21 4.65
C ARG A 53 3.75 27.96 6.08
N ARG A 54 3.77 28.99 6.95
CA ARG A 54 3.27 28.85 8.33
C ARG A 54 1.77 28.61 8.36
N THR A 55 1.00 29.37 7.58
CA THR A 55 -0.45 29.16 7.43
C THR A 55 -0.74 27.76 6.90
N ARG A 56 -0.01 27.33 5.85
CA ARG A 56 -0.18 26.00 5.27
C ARG A 56 0.10 24.85 6.26
N VAL A 57 1.10 25.01 7.11
CA VAL A 57 1.38 24.03 8.18
C VAL A 57 0.21 23.93 9.16
N ALA A 58 -0.35 25.07 9.59
CA ALA A 58 -1.50 25.07 10.50
C ALA A 58 -2.72 24.38 9.89
N GLU A 59 -3.04 24.68 8.61
CA GLU A 59 -4.10 24.00 7.86
C GLU A 59 -3.89 22.49 7.79
N LEU A 60 -2.66 22.07 7.48
CA LEU A 60 -2.35 20.64 7.35
C LEU A 60 -2.44 19.90 8.68
N LEU A 61 -2.08 20.51 9.79
CA LEU A 61 -2.25 19.93 11.12
C LEU A 61 -3.73 19.75 11.44
N ASP A 62 -4.57 20.72 11.13
CA ASP A 62 -6.02 20.62 11.29
C ASP A 62 -6.61 19.50 10.41
N VAL A 63 -6.23 19.43 9.13
CA VAL A 63 -6.65 18.40 8.18
C VAL A 63 -6.36 16.98 8.70
N VAL A 64 -5.24 16.77 9.39
CA VAL A 64 -4.91 15.45 9.96
C VAL A 64 -5.42 15.27 11.41
N GLY A 65 -6.17 16.25 11.95
CA GLY A 65 -6.76 16.20 13.29
C GLY A 65 -5.74 16.35 14.42
N LEU A 66 -4.72 17.19 14.20
CA LEU A 66 -3.76 17.61 15.22
C LEU A 66 -4.01 19.06 15.60
N SER A 67 -3.88 19.39 16.90
CA SER A 67 -4.08 20.75 17.38
C SER A 67 -2.96 21.70 16.87
N ALA A 68 -3.24 23.00 16.80
CA ALA A 68 -2.23 24.00 16.42
C ALA A 68 -0.99 24.00 17.33
N GLN A 69 -1.18 23.69 18.64
CA GLN A 69 -0.08 23.58 19.61
C GLN A 69 0.88 22.42 19.30
N ALA A 70 0.48 21.47 18.47
CA ALA A 70 1.35 20.40 17.99
C ALA A 70 2.52 20.92 17.15
N ALA A 71 2.41 22.11 16.56
CA ALA A 71 3.40 22.70 15.66
C ALA A 71 4.79 22.83 16.30
N ASP A 72 4.85 23.25 17.55
CA ASP A 72 6.10 23.56 18.25
C ASP A 72 6.69 22.36 19.02
N ARG A 73 5.97 21.25 19.07
CA ARG A 73 6.39 20.02 19.75
C ARG A 73 7.31 19.17 18.86
N TYR A 74 8.06 18.28 19.50
CA TYR A 74 8.97 17.33 18.85
C TYR A 74 8.31 15.96 18.66
N PRO A 75 8.75 15.17 17.64
CA PRO A 75 8.15 13.86 17.38
C PRO A 75 8.11 12.90 18.57
N HIS A 76 9.10 12.93 19.47
CA HIS A 76 9.14 12.05 20.64
C HIS A 76 8.04 12.34 21.69
N GLU A 77 7.37 13.50 21.61
CA GLU A 77 6.25 13.85 22.51
C GLU A 77 4.89 13.35 22.02
N PHE A 78 4.85 12.59 20.90
CA PHE A 78 3.63 12.11 20.27
C PHE A 78 3.50 10.59 20.33
N SER A 79 2.26 10.08 20.35
CA SER A 79 1.98 8.66 20.13
C SER A 79 2.34 8.23 18.70
N GLY A 80 2.44 6.91 18.44
CA GLY A 80 2.70 6.38 17.10
C GLY A 80 1.70 6.88 16.06
N GLY A 81 0.41 6.87 16.37
CA GLY A 81 -0.63 7.36 15.47
C GLY A 81 -0.57 8.87 15.21
N GLN A 82 -0.20 9.66 16.21
CA GLN A 82 0.02 11.10 16.02
C GLN A 82 1.23 11.37 15.13
N ARG A 83 2.33 10.63 15.29
CA ARG A 83 3.50 10.72 14.39
C ARG A 83 3.14 10.34 12.97
N GLN A 84 2.32 9.31 12.79
CA GLN A 84 1.85 8.92 11.46
C GLN A 84 1.03 10.04 10.82
N ARG A 85 0.16 10.71 11.57
CA ARG A 85 -0.58 11.90 11.10
C ARG A 85 0.36 13.05 10.70
N VAL A 86 1.45 13.27 11.43
CA VAL A 86 2.50 14.25 11.03
C VAL A 86 3.15 13.82 9.70
N GLY A 87 3.47 12.54 9.52
CA GLY A 87 3.98 12.00 8.26
C GLY A 87 3.03 12.22 7.08
N ILE A 88 1.73 12.01 7.30
CA ILE A 88 0.68 12.28 6.31
C ILE A 88 0.59 13.79 6.02
N ALA A 89 0.60 14.66 7.04
CA ALA A 89 0.59 16.11 6.86
C ALA A 89 1.79 16.60 6.01
N ARG A 90 2.98 16.05 6.28
CA ARG A 90 4.18 16.32 5.47
C ARG A 90 3.99 15.91 4.01
N ALA A 91 3.44 14.73 3.75
CA ALA A 91 3.17 14.27 2.39
C ALA A 91 2.17 15.15 1.65
N LEU A 92 1.19 15.73 2.35
CA LEU A 92 0.17 16.62 1.78
C LEU A 92 0.68 18.06 1.50
N ALA A 93 1.86 18.44 2.00
CA ALA A 93 2.34 19.83 1.98
C ALA A 93 2.35 20.46 0.57
N LEU A 94 2.73 19.67 -0.45
CA LEU A 94 2.86 20.11 -1.83
C LEU A 94 1.61 19.91 -2.70
N ASN A 95 0.46 19.55 -2.12
CA ASN A 95 -0.76 19.18 -2.84
C ASN A 95 -0.49 18.07 -3.89
N PRO A 96 -0.03 16.89 -3.46
CA PRO A 96 0.34 15.82 -4.38
C PRO A 96 -0.89 15.27 -5.10
N GLN A 97 -0.66 14.71 -6.29
CA GLN A 97 -1.67 13.97 -7.04
C GLN A 97 -1.64 12.48 -6.70
N PHE A 98 -0.51 11.99 -6.18
CA PHE A 98 -0.27 10.59 -5.91
C PHE A 98 0.57 10.41 -4.63
N ILE A 99 0.15 9.47 -3.78
CA ILE A 99 0.89 9.13 -2.56
C ILE A 99 1.16 7.63 -2.54
N VAL A 100 2.43 7.26 -2.34
CA VAL A 100 2.83 5.89 -1.99
C VAL A 100 2.75 5.77 -0.47
N ALA A 101 1.87 4.91 0.03
CA ALA A 101 1.72 4.60 1.44
C ALA A 101 2.30 3.20 1.70
N ASP A 102 3.54 3.16 2.17
CA ASP A 102 4.28 1.93 2.41
C ASP A 102 4.07 1.49 3.86
N GLU A 103 3.25 0.46 4.06
CA GLU A 103 2.82 -0.09 5.36
C GLU A 103 2.45 0.99 6.41
N PRO A 104 1.62 1.98 6.07
CA PRO A 104 1.46 3.19 6.89
C PRO A 104 0.79 2.96 8.24
N VAL A 105 0.33 1.75 8.54
CA VAL A 105 -0.37 1.40 9.79
C VAL A 105 0.21 0.17 10.50
N SER A 106 1.23 -0.49 9.95
CA SER A 106 1.75 -1.77 10.45
C SER A 106 2.33 -1.70 11.88
N ALA A 107 2.85 -0.54 12.28
CA ALA A 107 3.44 -0.32 13.61
C ALA A 107 2.44 0.26 14.64
N LEU A 108 1.15 0.30 14.33
CA LEU A 108 0.11 0.91 15.17
C LEU A 108 -0.81 -0.16 15.77
N ASP A 109 -1.40 0.14 16.92
CA ASP A 109 -2.47 -0.69 17.48
C ASP A 109 -3.75 -0.60 16.62
N VAL A 110 -4.63 -1.61 16.72
CA VAL A 110 -5.82 -1.78 15.86
C VAL A 110 -6.75 -0.56 15.89
N SER A 111 -6.91 0.07 17.07
CA SER A 111 -7.81 1.22 17.21
C SER A 111 -7.26 2.45 16.51
N VAL A 112 -5.97 2.68 16.62
CA VAL A 112 -5.25 3.79 15.96
C VAL A 112 -5.11 3.52 14.46
N GLN A 113 -4.89 2.27 14.04
CA GLN A 113 -4.93 1.87 12.63
C GLN A 113 -6.22 2.32 11.96
N SER A 114 -7.38 1.97 12.56
CA SER A 114 -8.70 2.34 12.02
C SER A 114 -8.85 3.85 11.86
N GLN A 115 -8.37 4.65 12.80
CA GLN A 115 -8.41 6.11 12.73
C GLN A 115 -7.56 6.66 11.57
N VAL A 116 -6.34 6.11 11.36
CA VAL A 116 -5.45 6.53 10.27
C VAL A 116 -6.01 6.10 8.91
N LEU A 117 -6.59 4.90 8.79
CA LEU A 117 -7.23 4.42 7.57
C LEU A 117 -8.45 5.28 7.19
N ASN A 118 -9.29 5.64 8.16
CA ASN A 118 -10.42 6.56 7.94
C ASN A 118 -9.95 7.95 7.50
N LEU A 119 -8.84 8.44 8.07
CA LEU A 119 -8.22 9.69 7.62
C LEU A 119 -7.77 9.58 6.16
N ILE A 120 -7.06 8.52 5.76
CA ILE A 120 -6.60 8.31 4.39
C ILE A 120 -7.80 8.23 3.42
N ALA A 121 -8.84 7.45 3.76
CA ALA A 121 -10.04 7.33 2.94
C ALA A 121 -10.79 8.67 2.79
N ARG A 122 -10.82 9.50 3.82
CA ARG A 122 -11.36 10.86 3.76
C ARG A 122 -10.55 11.73 2.82
N LEU A 123 -9.21 11.75 2.97
CA LEU A 123 -8.30 12.55 2.13
C LEU A 123 -8.40 12.15 0.65
N GLN A 124 -8.52 10.86 0.36
CA GLN A 124 -8.73 10.34 -0.99
C GLN A 124 -9.98 10.92 -1.63
N ARG A 125 -11.11 10.92 -0.90
CA ARG A 125 -12.39 11.45 -1.40
C ARG A 125 -12.41 12.97 -1.52
N GLU A 126 -11.91 13.68 -0.49
CA GLU A 126 -12.03 15.14 -0.42
C GLU A 126 -11.02 15.85 -1.31
N LEU A 127 -9.80 15.31 -1.45
CA LEU A 127 -8.71 15.93 -2.19
C LEU A 127 -8.45 15.28 -3.57
N GLY A 128 -9.14 14.19 -3.91
CA GLY A 128 -8.95 13.49 -5.18
C GLY A 128 -7.56 12.88 -5.37
N ILE A 129 -6.86 12.56 -4.27
CA ILE A 129 -5.49 12.01 -4.31
C ILE A 129 -5.54 10.52 -4.60
N ALA A 130 -4.78 10.05 -5.58
CA ALA A 130 -4.57 8.63 -5.82
C ALA A 130 -3.55 8.06 -4.83
N PHE A 131 -3.84 6.86 -4.29
CA PHE A 131 -2.94 6.16 -3.37
C PHE A 131 -2.46 4.84 -3.96
N LEU A 132 -1.17 4.56 -3.87
CA LEU A 132 -0.62 3.22 -3.91
C LEU A 132 -0.39 2.76 -2.46
N PHE A 133 -1.28 1.90 -1.97
CA PHE A 133 -1.22 1.40 -0.61
C PHE A 133 -0.55 0.03 -0.58
N ILE A 134 0.55 -0.11 0.17
CA ILE A 134 1.27 -1.37 0.35
C ILE A 134 1.00 -1.86 1.77
N SER A 135 0.57 -3.12 1.90
CA SER A 135 0.34 -3.76 3.20
C SER A 135 0.41 -5.28 3.06
N HIS A 136 0.78 -5.94 4.14
CA HIS A 136 0.64 -7.38 4.30
C HIS A 136 -0.67 -7.77 5.03
N ASP A 137 -1.44 -6.81 5.52
CA ASP A 137 -2.74 -7.04 6.15
C ASP A 137 -3.86 -6.94 5.11
N LEU A 138 -4.48 -8.09 4.82
CA LEU A 138 -5.54 -8.21 3.83
C LEU A 138 -6.84 -7.52 4.24
N ALA A 139 -7.13 -7.42 5.54
CA ALA A 139 -8.32 -6.71 6.02
C ALA A 139 -8.16 -5.20 5.79
N VAL A 140 -6.96 -4.67 6.01
CA VAL A 140 -6.62 -3.27 5.70
C VAL A 140 -6.79 -3.01 4.21
N ILE A 141 -6.18 -3.85 3.35
CA ILE A 141 -6.24 -3.71 1.89
C ILE A 141 -7.69 -3.77 1.39
N GLN A 142 -8.50 -4.69 1.90
CA GLN A 142 -9.92 -4.80 1.55
C GLN A 142 -10.71 -3.52 1.84
N HIS A 143 -10.36 -2.83 2.93
CA HIS A 143 -11.07 -1.65 3.39
C HIS A 143 -10.74 -0.38 2.57
N VAL A 144 -9.48 -0.25 2.09
CA VAL A 144 -9.01 1.01 1.51
C VAL A 144 -8.82 0.98 -0.01
N SER A 145 -8.85 -0.21 -0.65
CA SER A 145 -8.43 -0.34 -2.03
C SER A 145 -9.58 -0.61 -2.99
N ASP A 146 -9.62 0.12 -4.11
CA ASP A 146 -10.52 -0.14 -5.23
C ASP A 146 -10.02 -1.32 -6.07
N HIS A 147 -8.70 -1.37 -6.31
CA HIS A 147 -8.00 -2.45 -7.04
C HIS A 147 -6.86 -3.00 -6.20
N ILE A 148 -6.63 -4.30 -6.30
CA ILE A 148 -5.59 -4.99 -5.53
C ILE A 148 -4.66 -5.73 -6.48
N GLY A 149 -3.35 -5.51 -6.30
CA GLY A 149 -2.30 -6.30 -6.91
C GLY A 149 -1.66 -7.24 -5.89
N VAL A 150 -1.73 -8.53 -6.12
CA VAL A 150 -1.06 -9.54 -5.31
C VAL A 150 0.32 -9.80 -5.87
N MET A 151 1.33 -9.75 -5.00
CA MET A 151 2.73 -9.92 -5.37
C MET A 151 3.34 -11.16 -4.71
N TYR A 152 4.11 -11.93 -5.48
CA TYR A 152 4.90 -13.05 -4.98
C TYR A 152 6.32 -13.00 -5.54
N LEU A 153 7.33 -13.06 -4.68
CA LEU A 153 8.76 -12.95 -5.06
C LEU A 153 9.05 -11.79 -6.05
N GLY A 154 8.50 -10.59 -5.76
CA GLY A 154 8.72 -9.41 -6.60
C GLY A 154 7.95 -9.37 -7.92
N LYS A 155 7.08 -10.35 -8.19
CA LYS A 155 6.24 -10.40 -9.41
C LYS A 155 4.77 -10.23 -9.05
N LEU A 156 4.03 -9.43 -9.83
CA LEU A 156 2.58 -9.41 -9.77
C LEU A 156 2.04 -10.75 -10.30
N VAL A 157 1.22 -11.42 -9.50
CA VAL A 157 0.61 -12.70 -9.86
C VAL A 157 -0.87 -12.56 -10.17
N GLU A 158 -1.55 -11.59 -9.59
CA GLU A 158 -2.94 -11.27 -9.87
C GLU A 158 -3.22 -9.79 -9.60
N VAL A 159 -4.01 -9.13 -10.47
CA VAL A 159 -4.53 -7.78 -10.25
C VAL A 159 -6.01 -7.80 -10.58
N ALA A 160 -6.85 -7.30 -9.67
CA ALA A 160 -8.30 -7.25 -9.88
C ALA A 160 -8.96 -6.16 -9.03
N PRO A 161 -10.22 -5.78 -9.34
CA PRO A 161 -11.07 -5.02 -8.43
C PRO A 161 -11.19 -5.73 -7.09
N SER A 162 -11.13 -4.96 -5.98
CA SER A 162 -11.09 -5.49 -4.61
C SER A 162 -12.20 -6.52 -4.35
N GLY A 163 -13.46 -6.17 -4.63
CA GLY A 163 -14.60 -7.06 -4.41
C GLY A 163 -14.55 -8.36 -5.22
N GLU A 164 -13.96 -8.33 -6.41
CA GLU A 164 -13.81 -9.53 -7.24
C GLU A 164 -12.69 -10.43 -6.75
N LEU A 165 -11.57 -9.85 -6.36
CA LEU A 165 -10.41 -10.59 -5.86
C LEU A 165 -10.76 -11.38 -4.61
N PHE A 166 -11.45 -10.78 -3.65
CA PHE A 166 -11.88 -11.44 -2.42
C PHE A 166 -12.95 -12.50 -2.64
N ARG A 167 -13.87 -12.27 -3.59
CA ARG A 167 -14.97 -13.21 -3.87
C ARG A 167 -14.52 -14.42 -4.68
N LYS A 168 -13.62 -14.21 -5.67
CA LYS A 168 -13.20 -15.25 -6.63
C LYS A 168 -11.75 -15.04 -7.04
N PRO A 169 -10.77 -15.34 -6.15
CA PRO A 169 -9.37 -15.33 -6.52
C PRO A 169 -9.09 -16.35 -7.63
N ARG A 170 -8.20 -16.00 -8.56
CA ARG A 170 -7.83 -16.84 -9.69
C ARG A 170 -6.46 -17.50 -9.54
N HIS A 171 -5.50 -16.76 -9.01
CA HIS A 171 -4.17 -17.33 -8.82
C HIS A 171 -4.14 -18.22 -7.56
N PRO A 172 -3.56 -19.46 -7.62
CA PRO A 172 -3.51 -20.36 -6.46
C PRO A 172 -2.86 -19.77 -5.21
N TYR A 173 -1.88 -18.87 -5.37
CA TYR A 173 -1.30 -18.14 -4.25
C TYR A 173 -2.30 -17.17 -3.62
N THR A 174 -3.06 -16.42 -4.42
CA THR A 174 -4.11 -15.51 -3.92
C THR A 174 -5.16 -16.29 -3.13
N THR A 175 -5.59 -17.45 -3.65
CA THR A 175 -6.53 -18.34 -2.98
C THR A 175 -5.98 -18.80 -1.62
N ALA A 176 -4.73 -19.24 -1.58
CA ALA A 176 -4.09 -19.66 -0.33
C ALA A 176 -3.95 -18.51 0.67
N LEU A 177 -3.54 -17.31 0.19
CA LEU A 177 -3.39 -16.13 1.01
C LEU A 177 -4.73 -15.72 1.66
N LEU A 178 -5.82 -15.68 0.87
CA LEU A 178 -7.15 -15.34 1.36
C LEU A 178 -7.73 -16.41 2.29
N SER A 179 -7.40 -17.70 2.09
CA SER A 179 -7.83 -18.78 2.97
C SER A 179 -7.22 -18.71 4.38
N ALA A 180 -6.11 -17.98 4.53
CA ALA A 180 -5.44 -17.79 5.82
C ALA A 180 -6.05 -16.65 6.65
N VAL A 181 -6.91 -15.78 6.05
CA VAL A 181 -7.57 -14.68 6.77
C VAL A 181 -8.63 -15.24 7.71
N PRO A 182 -8.58 -14.96 9.02
CA PRO A 182 -9.63 -15.36 9.94
C PRO A 182 -10.96 -14.71 9.55
N GLN A 183 -11.97 -15.52 9.20
CA GLN A 183 -13.31 -15.02 8.98
C GLN A 183 -14.11 -15.11 10.28
N VAL A 184 -14.75 -14.02 10.69
CA VAL A 184 -15.76 -14.06 11.76
C VAL A 184 -16.94 -14.89 11.24
N ARG A 185 -17.08 -16.11 11.75
CA ARG A 185 -18.17 -17.01 11.35
C ARG A 185 -19.51 -16.46 11.85
N ALA A 186 -20.41 -16.14 10.95
CA ALA A 186 -21.81 -16.08 11.31
C ALA A 186 -22.24 -17.51 11.68
N GLN A 187 -22.85 -17.68 12.87
CA GLN A 187 -23.38 -18.98 13.32
C GLN A 187 -24.32 -19.54 12.24
N GLY A 188 -23.98 -20.71 11.70
CA GLY A 188 -24.81 -21.42 10.72
C GLY A 188 -24.26 -21.52 9.28
N SER A 189 -23.15 -20.91 8.92
CA SER A 189 -22.59 -21.07 7.57
C SER A 189 -21.63 -22.27 7.48
N ASN A 190 -22.11 -23.33 6.86
CA ASN A 190 -21.34 -24.60 6.64
C ASN A 190 -20.36 -24.52 5.43
N ARG A 191 -20.05 -23.30 4.92
CA ARG A 191 -19.10 -23.10 3.81
C ARG A 191 -17.73 -22.72 4.34
N GLY A 192 -17.10 -23.65 5.08
CA GLY A 192 -15.68 -23.56 5.40
C GLY A 192 -14.87 -23.99 4.18
N HIS A 193 -14.34 -23.06 3.40
CA HIS A 193 -13.16 -23.41 2.60
C HIS A 193 -12.07 -23.72 3.63
N GLY A 194 -11.68 -25.00 3.73
CA GLY A 194 -10.61 -25.42 4.63
C GLY A 194 -9.37 -24.58 4.36
N ARG A 195 -8.67 -24.17 5.42
CA ARG A 195 -7.42 -23.43 5.32
C ARG A 195 -6.49 -24.19 4.37
N LEU A 196 -6.14 -23.55 3.23
CA LEU A 196 -5.19 -24.13 2.29
C LEU A 196 -3.78 -23.98 2.86
N VAL A 197 -3.22 -25.07 3.36
CA VAL A 197 -1.85 -25.10 3.89
C VAL A 197 -0.91 -25.31 2.70
N LEU A 198 -0.11 -24.28 2.41
CA LEU A 198 0.95 -24.40 1.40
C LEU A 198 2.10 -25.21 1.96
N SER A 199 2.55 -26.23 1.22
CA SER A 199 3.74 -27.01 1.56
C SER A 199 5.02 -26.31 1.12
N GLY A 200 6.13 -26.60 1.82
CA GLY A 200 7.46 -26.10 1.50
C GLY A 200 7.73 -24.65 1.92
N ASP A 201 9.02 -24.30 1.93
CA ASP A 201 9.49 -22.96 2.29
C ASP A 201 9.34 -21.97 1.14
N VAL A 202 9.34 -20.69 1.48
CA VAL A 202 9.36 -19.62 0.47
C VAL A 202 10.74 -19.60 -0.19
N PRO A 203 10.83 -19.74 -1.53
CA PRO A 203 12.11 -19.68 -2.23
C PRO A 203 12.80 -18.33 -2.02
N SER A 204 14.14 -18.34 -2.09
CA SER A 204 14.90 -17.11 -1.96
C SER A 204 14.63 -16.14 -3.10
N PRO A 205 14.33 -14.85 -2.82
CA PRO A 205 14.16 -13.84 -3.86
C PRO A 205 15.45 -13.52 -4.63
N ARG A 206 16.64 -13.91 -4.08
CA ARG A 206 17.94 -13.77 -4.76
C ARG A 206 18.16 -14.82 -5.84
N ASN A 207 17.53 -15.98 -5.70
CA ASN A 207 17.59 -17.07 -6.68
C ASN A 207 16.18 -17.62 -6.88
N PRO A 208 15.31 -16.88 -7.61
CA PRO A 208 13.94 -17.30 -7.83
C PRO A 208 13.91 -18.58 -8.69
N PRO A 209 12.92 -19.46 -8.48
CA PRO A 209 12.75 -20.65 -9.31
C PRO A 209 12.55 -20.29 -10.78
N ALA A 210 13.02 -21.16 -11.69
CA ALA A 210 12.71 -21.06 -13.12
C ALA A 210 11.21 -21.17 -13.36
N GLY A 211 10.72 -20.60 -14.46
CA GLY A 211 9.31 -20.63 -14.81
C GLY A 211 8.43 -19.82 -13.86
N CYS A 212 7.31 -20.38 -13.43
CA CYS A 212 6.40 -19.74 -12.46
C CYS A 212 7.06 -19.69 -11.08
N PRO A 213 7.25 -18.52 -10.47
CA PRO A 213 7.95 -18.44 -9.16
C PRO A 213 7.19 -19.15 -8.02
N PHE A 214 5.89 -19.37 -8.18
CA PHE A 214 5.07 -20.07 -7.20
C PHE A 214 5.03 -21.60 -7.39
N HIS A 215 5.54 -22.16 -8.51
CA HIS A 215 5.40 -23.57 -8.84
C HIS A 215 5.87 -24.53 -7.74
N PRO A 216 6.94 -24.27 -6.92
CA PRO A 216 7.37 -25.22 -5.89
C PRO A 216 6.35 -25.40 -4.76
N ARG A 217 5.43 -24.46 -4.60
CA ARG A 217 4.41 -24.44 -3.54
C ARG A 217 2.98 -24.53 -4.08
N CYS A 218 2.83 -24.61 -5.40
CA CYS A 218 1.52 -24.59 -6.04
C CYS A 218 0.87 -25.98 -5.96
N PRO A 219 -0.33 -26.13 -5.36
CA PRO A 219 -1.04 -27.40 -5.32
C PRO A 219 -1.56 -27.86 -6.68
N GLN A 220 -1.56 -26.94 -7.68
CA GLN A 220 -2.04 -27.19 -9.04
C GLN A 220 -0.90 -27.02 -10.06
N VAL A 221 0.34 -27.37 -9.66
CA VAL A 221 1.51 -27.26 -10.53
C VAL A 221 1.39 -28.17 -11.77
N MET A 222 1.73 -27.60 -12.95
CA MET A 222 1.85 -28.32 -14.21
C MET A 222 3.30 -28.32 -14.68
N ASP A 223 3.68 -29.20 -15.60
CA ASP A 223 5.07 -29.26 -16.10
C ASP A 223 5.54 -27.95 -16.74
N VAL A 224 4.66 -27.26 -17.47
CA VAL A 224 4.94 -25.94 -18.05
C VAL A 224 5.30 -24.90 -16.99
N CYS A 225 4.76 -25.01 -15.78
CA CYS A 225 5.06 -24.06 -14.70
C CYS A 225 6.51 -24.13 -14.23
N ARG A 226 7.21 -25.25 -14.48
CA ARG A 226 8.62 -25.45 -14.08
C ARG A 226 9.61 -24.73 -14.98
N THR A 227 9.21 -24.50 -16.23
CA THR A 227 10.14 -24.01 -17.28
C THR A 227 9.72 -22.67 -17.86
N VAL A 228 8.43 -22.36 -17.92
CA VAL A 228 7.90 -21.16 -18.55
C VAL A 228 7.30 -20.23 -17.49
N ALA A 229 7.77 -18.97 -17.47
CA ALA A 229 7.17 -17.95 -16.62
C ALA A 229 5.83 -17.48 -17.19
N PRO A 230 4.72 -17.52 -16.42
CA PRO A 230 3.43 -17.04 -16.91
C PRO A 230 3.47 -15.51 -17.07
N VAL A 231 2.80 -15.02 -18.11
CA VAL A 231 2.64 -13.58 -18.36
C VAL A 231 1.36 -13.09 -17.70
N LEU A 232 1.39 -11.91 -17.11
CA LEU A 232 0.22 -11.24 -16.55
C LEU A 232 -0.73 -10.84 -17.68
N LYS A 233 -1.86 -11.52 -17.83
CA LYS A 233 -2.85 -11.33 -18.90
C LYS A 233 -4.28 -11.41 -18.37
N ALA A 234 -5.22 -10.77 -19.08
CA ALA A 234 -6.63 -10.86 -18.75
C ALA A 234 -7.18 -12.26 -19.10
N PRO A 235 -7.89 -12.94 -18.16
CA PRO A 235 -8.67 -14.13 -18.49
C PRO A 235 -9.81 -13.81 -19.47
N VAL A 236 -10.25 -14.81 -20.21
CA VAL A 236 -11.36 -14.64 -21.16
C VAL A 236 -12.61 -14.18 -20.42
N GLY A 237 -13.23 -13.10 -20.88
CA GLY A 237 -14.45 -12.53 -20.29
C GLY A 237 -14.25 -11.69 -19.02
N GLU A 238 -13.02 -11.47 -18.53
CA GLU A 238 -12.73 -10.68 -17.35
C GLU A 238 -11.71 -9.54 -17.65
N PRO A 239 -12.06 -8.50 -18.40
CA PRO A 239 -11.10 -7.47 -18.86
C PRO A 239 -10.55 -6.58 -17.73
N THR A 240 -11.23 -6.53 -16.59
CA THR A 240 -10.83 -5.74 -15.41
C THR A 240 -9.80 -6.44 -14.51
N ARG A 241 -9.49 -7.70 -14.84
CA ARG A 241 -8.57 -8.55 -14.09
C ARG A 241 -7.38 -8.95 -14.95
N THR A 242 -6.22 -9.14 -14.33
CA THR A 242 -5.08 -9.81 -14.95
C THR A 242 -4.48 -10.84 -14.01
N VAL A 243 -4.06 -12.01 -14.56
CA VAL A 243 -3.52 -13.13 -13.79
C VAL A 243 -2.30 -13.70 -14.51
N ALA A 244 -1.22 -13.95 -13.75
CA ALA A 244 -0.02 -14.60 -14.21
C ALA A 244 -0.05 -16.10 -13.82
N CYS A 245 -0.93 -16.88 -14.47
CA CYS A 245 -1.10 -18.31 -14.21
C CYS A 245 -1.39 -19.06 -15.51
N HIS A 246 -0.75 -20.23 -15.69
CA HIS A 246 -1.00 -21.07 -16.86
C HIS A 246 -2.38 -21.74 -16.83
N LEU A 247 -3.00 -21.90 -15.66
CA LEU A 247 -4.38 -22.41 -15.54
C LEU A 247 -5.41 -21.51 -16.23
N GLU A 248 -5.17 -20.20 -16.30
CA GLU A 248 -6.08 -19.21 -16.89
C GLU A 248 -5.91 -19.09 -18.43
N GLY A 249 -4.99 -19.83 -19.01
CA GLY A 249 -4.72 -19.82 -20.46
C GLY A 249 -4.99 -21.14 -21.17
N THR A 250 -5.48 -22.14 -20.47
CA THR A 250 -5.85 -23.47 -20.98
C THR A 250 -7.37 -23.61 -21.16
N GLY A 251 -8.03 -22.54 -21.64
CA GLY A 251 -9.36 -22.73 -22.22
C GLY A 251 -9.22 -23.42 -23.57
N PRO A 252 -10.17 -24.32 -23.95
CA PRO A 252 -10.12 -25.08 -25.18
C PRO A 252 -10.02 -24.22 -26.42
#